data_e285fc03da7495ef5786d4dbec3a9616
#
_entry.id   e285fc03da7495ef5786d4dbec3a9616
#
_cell.length_a   1.000
_cell.length_b   1.000
_cell.length_c   1.000
_cell.angle_alpha   90.00
_cell.angle_beta   90.00
_cell.angle_gamma   90.00
#
_symmetry.space_group_name_H-M   'P 1'
#
loop_
_entity.id
_entity.type
_entity.pdbx_description
1 polymer ?
#
loop_
_entity_poly.entity_id
_entity_poly.type
_entity_poly.pdbx_seq_one_letter_code
_entity_poly.pdbx_strand_id
1 'polypeptide(L)'
;MLEIKKVEDDKEKNEIFRYRYQIFVERDKDAPKRLYPDGLLKDSCDEDAIHVGCYETADNSLLGFLTVVIKKNLEFILPIESQHNICVEPNSAEIMRLIISDKVDLKLRALVLNGLLQEVGNIVQENNLKRLYLVTTESAKKIYSKVGFKQIGPYKLYMGISNECPMCLDVNEVNRKLV
;
A
#
# COMPACT_ATOMS: atom_id res chain seq x y z
N MET A 1 -22.47 0.74 -6.11
CA MET A 1 -21.95 -0.62 -5.73
C MET A 1 -20.44 -0.57 -5.89
N LEU A 2 -19.67 -1.27 -5.05
CA LEU A 2 -18.20 -1.26 -5.15
C LEU A 2 -17.70 -2.48 -5.92
N GLU A 3 -16.70 -2.27 -6.76
CA GLU A 3 -15.90 -3.29 -7.40
C GLU A 3 -14.44 -3.18 -6.89
N ILE A 4 -13.92 -4.27 -6.33
CA ILE A 4 -12.53 -4.36 -5.89
C ILE A 4 -11.83 -5.37 -6.79
N LYS A 5 -10.71 -4.97 -7.40
CA LYS A 5 -9.99 -5.84 -8.33
C LYS A 5 -8.49 -5.57 -8.36
N LYS A 6 -7.72 -6.58 -8.78
CA LYS A 6 -6.34 -6.40 -9.22
C LYS A 6 -6.35 -5.63 -10.53
N VAL A 7 -5.52 -4.62 -10.63
CA VAL A 7 -5.45 -3.73 -11.80
C VAL A 7 -4.34 -4.22 -12.72
N GLU A 8 -4.73 -4.77 -13.86
CA GLU A 8 -3.81 -5.30 -14.87
C GLU A 8 -3.69 -4.38 -16.09
N ASP A 9 -4.75 -3.66 -16.42
CA ASP A 9 -4.81 -2.75 -17.55
C ASP A 9 -3.93 -1.51 -17.35
N ASP A 10 -3.13 -1.16 -18.36
CA ASP A 10 -2.19 -0.05 -18.30
C ASP A 10 -2.85 1.32 -18.14
N LYS A 11 -4.08 1.50 -18.67
CA LYS A 11 -4.84 2.73 -18.51
C LYS A 11 -5.27 2.91 -17.07
N GLU A 12 -5.77 1.84 -16.44
CA GLU A 12 -6.16 1.85 -15.02
C GLU A 12 -4.93 2.01 -14.10
N LYS A 13 -3.79 1.37 -14.42
CA LYS A 13 -2.53 1.60 -13.70
C LYS A 13 -2.10 3.07 -13.79
N ASN A 14 -2.17 3.66 -14.98
CA ASN A 14 -1.84 5.08 -15.18
C ASN A 14 -2.81 6.01 -14.41
N GLU A 15 -4.08 5.63 -14.21
CA GLU A 15 -5.00 6.35 -13.35
C GLU A 15 -4.51 6.34 -11.90
N ILE A 16 -4.12 5.19 -11.37
CA ILE A 16 -3.50 5.07 -10.04
C ILE A 16 -2.25 5.94 -9.93
N PHE A 17 -1.34 5.88 -10.89
CA PHE A 17 -0.09 6.66 -10.87
C PHE A 17 -0.34 8.17 -10.95
N ARG A 18 -1.35 8.60 -11.71
CA ARG A 18 -1.78 10.00 -11.76
C ARG A 18 -2.38 10.44 -10.43
N TYR A 19 -3.21 9.58 -9.81
CA TYR A 19 -3.79 9.88 -8.50
C TYR A 19 -2.71 9.99 -7.42
N ARG A 20 -1.70 9.10 -7.42
CA ARG A 20 -0.52 9.22 -6.56
C ARG A 20 0.21 10.55 -6.76
N TYR A 21 0.42 10.93 -8.01
CA TYR A 21 1.06 12.21 -8.33
C TYR A 21 0.28 13.39 -7.74
N GLN A 22 -1.04 13.42 -7.91
CA GLN A 22 -1.89 14.48 -7.35
C GLN A 22 -1.79 14.55 -5.81
N ILE A 23 -1.73 13.41 -5.14
CA ILE A 23 -1.62 13.35 -3.68
C ILE A 23 -0.21 13.73 -3.21
N PHE A 24 0.80 12.96 -3.60
CA PHE A 24 2.14 13.05 -3.03
C PHE A 24 2.99 14.19 -3.61
N VAL A 25 2.76 14.59 -4.87
CA VAL A 25 3.53 15.65 -5.50
C VAL A 25 2.84 17.02 -5.43
N GLU A 26 1.53 17.07 -5.74
CA GLU A 26 0.83 18.34 -5.84
C GLU A 26 0.23 18.80 -4.50
N ARG A 27 -0.44 17.89 -3.77
CA ARG A 27 -1.11 18.23 -2.51
C ARG A 27 -0.15 18.23 -1.33
N ASP A 28 0.50 17.11 -1.07
CA ASP A 28 1.29 16.89 0.16
C ASP A 28 2.74 17.35 0.01
N LYS A 29 3.23 17.49 -1.25
CA LYS A 29 4.60 17.90 -1.59
C LYS A 29 5.68 16.97 -1.03
N ASP A 30 5.34 15.69 -0.88
CA ASP A 30 6.21 14.64 -0.35
C ASP A 30 7.24 14.14 -1.38
N ALA A 31 7.04 14.48 -2.66
CA ALA A 31 7.96 14.12 -3.73
C ALA A 31 8.21 15.31 -4.68
N PRO A 32 9.47 15.50 -5.16
CA PRO A 32 9.81 16.61 -6.02
C PRO A 32 9.17 16.48 -7.40
N LYS A 33 8.39 17.49 -7.82
CA LYS A 33 7.70 17.55 -9.12
C LYS A 33 8.61 17.27 -10.33
N ARG A 34 9.88 17.72 -10.27
CA ARG A 34 10.87 17.56 -11.35
C ARG A 34 11.18 16.08 -11.70
N LEU A 35 10.91 15.14 -10.79
CA LEU A 35 11.15 13.72 -11.02
C LEU A 35 10.02 13.05 -11.80
N TYR A 36 8.88 13.71 -11.97
CA TYR A 36 7.67 13.17 -12.58
C TYR A 36 7.12 14.11 -13.66
N PRO A 37 7.88 14.33 -14.77
CA PRO A 37 7.50 15.31 -15.79
C PRO A 37 6.23 14.94 -16.56
N ASP A 38 5.87 13.66 -16.57
CA ASP A 38 4.66 13.12 -17.20
C ASP A 38 3.41 13.17 -16.29
N GLY A 39 3.56 13.66 -15.05
CA GLY A 39 2.46 13.69 -14.08
C GLY A 39 2.04 12.32 -13.57
N LEU A 40 2.92 11.33 -13.64
CA LEU A 40 2.69 9.97 -13.15
C LEU A 40 3.74 9.62 -12.09
N LEU A 41 3.30 9.34 -10.86
CA LEU A 41 4.21 8.88 -9.81
C LEU A 41 4.36 7.37 -9.91
N LYS A 42 5.46 6.95 -10.53
CA LYS A 42 5.89 5.55 -10.67
C LYS A 42 7.23 5.35 -10.00
N ASP A 43 7.43 4.18 -9.41
CA ASP A 43 8.71 3.72 -8.89
C ASP A 43 9.14 2.44 -9.60
N SER A 44 10.41 2.08 -9.47
CA SER A 44 10.95 0.85 -10.06
C SER A 44 10.26 -0.44 -9.59
N CYS A 45 9.72 -0.44 -8.37
CA CYS A 45 8.98 -1.60 -7.86
C CYS A 45 7.58 -1.78 -8.45
N ASP A 46 7.02 -0.76 -9.13
CA ASP A 46 5.67 -0.83 -9.69
C ASP A 46 5.55 -1.80 -10.88
N GLU A 47 6.65 -2.11 -11.56
CA GLU A 47 6.67 -3.11 -12.65
C GLU A 47 6.36 -4.52 -12.15
N ASP A 48 6.78 -4.83 -10.93
CA ASP A 48 6.61 -6.15 -10.29
C ASP A 48 5.49 -6.16 -9.24
N ALA A 49 4.78 -5.05 -9.07
CA ALA A 49 3.79 -4.87 -8.05
C ALA A 49 2.38 -5.33 -8.49
N ILE A 50 1.59 -5.77 -7.53
CA ILE A 50 0.16 -5.97 -7.66
C ILE A 50 -0.53 -4.69 -7.20
N HIS A 51 -1.22 -4.01 -8.13
CA HIS A 51 -2.07 -2.87 -7.80
C HIS A 51 -3.49 -3.35 -7.56
N VAL A 52 -4.11 -2.91 -6.48
CA VAL A 52 -5.50 -3.19 -6.16
C VAL A 52 -6.28 -1.88 -6.17
N GLY A 53 -7.33 -1.82 -6.97
CA GLY A 53 -8.22 -0.67 -7.07
C GLY A 53 -9.62 -1.00 -6.53
N CYS A 54 -10.26 -0.01 -5.93
CA CYS A 54 -11.68 -0.03 -5.59
C CYS A 54 -12.40 1.03 -6.40
N TYR A 55 -13.39 0.62 -7.16
CA TYR A 55 -14.12 1.45 -8.11
C TYR A 55 -15.61 1.54 -7.76
N GLU A 56 -16.22 2.68 -8.05
CA GLU A 56 -17.69 2.79 -8.10
C GLU A 56 -18.19 2.20 -9.41
N THR A 57 -19.13 1.24 -9.33
CA THR A 57 -19.62 0.55 -10.54
C THR A 57 -20.49 1.43 -11.43
N ALA A 58 -21.02 2.55 -10.92
CA ALA A 58 -21.94 3.41 -11.68
C ALA A 58 -21.22 4.23 -12.76
N ASP A 59 -20.00 4.71 -12.46
CA ASP A 59 -19.25 5.59 -13.33
C ASP A 59 -17.77 5.18 -13.50
N ASN A 60 -17.41 4.02 -12.94
CA ASN A 60 -16.04 3.48 -12.92
C ASN A 60 -15.01 4.42 -12.28
N SER A 61 -15.43 5.28 -11.35
CA SER A 61 -14.53 6.19 -10.65
C SER A 61 -13.68 5.44 -9.60
N LEU A 62 -12.37 5.75 -9.55
CA LEU A 62 -11.45 5.18 -8.58
C LEU A 62 -11.68 5.82 -7.21
N LEU A 63 -12.12 5.03 -6.23
CA LEU A 63 -12.42 5.46 -4.86
C LEU A 63 -11.27 5.22 -3.89
N GLY A 64 -10.40 4.27 -4.20
CA GLY A 64 -9.23 3.98 -3.38
C GLY A 64 -8.37 2.91 -4.02
N PHE A 65 -7.13 2.81 -3.57
CA PHE A 65 -6.19 1.81 -4.08
C PHE A 65 -5.08 1.53 -3.06
N LEU A 66 -4.39 0.44 -3.27
CA LEU A 66 -3.12 0.11 -2.62
C LEU A 66 -2.21 -0.65 -3.59
N THR A 67 -0.96 -0.81 -3.20
CA THR A 67 0.03 -1.59 -3.94
C THR A 67 0.63 -2.64 -3.03
N VAL A 68 0.81 -3.85 -3.55
CA VAL A 68 1.48 -4.96 -2.87
C VAL A 68 2.71 -5.35 -3.68
N VAL A 69 3.88 -5.29 -3.06
CA VAL A 69 5.15 -5.72 -3.66
C VAL A 69 5.60 -7.00 -2.97
N ILE A 70 5.67 -8.10 -3.72
CA ILE A 70 6.03 -9.41 -3.16
C ILE A 70 7.54 -9.61 -3.21
N LYS A 71 8.13 -10.03 -2.09
CA LYS A 71 9.53 -10.45 -1.99
C LYS A 71 9.73 -11.78 -2.71
N LYS A 72 10.20 -11.72 -3.98
CA LYS A 72 10.38 -12.90 -4.83
C LYS A 72 11.54 -13.79 -4.39
N ASN A 73 12.65 -13.18 -3.98
CA ASN A 73 13.88 -13.84 -3.55
C ASN A 73 14.70 -12.90 -2.65
N LEU A 74 15.86 -13.35 -2.19
CA LEU A 74 16.73 -12.55 -1.31
C LEU A 74 17.40 -11.36 -2.03
N GLU A 75 17.56 -11.43 -3.35
CA GLU A 75 18.21 -10.39 -4.16
C GLU A 75 17.25 -9.22 -4.45
N PHE A 76 15.96 -9.51 -4.51
CA PHE A 76 14.94 -8.49 -4.72
C PHE A 76 14.71 -7.69 -3.43
N ILE A 77 15.13 -6.44 -3.43
CA ILE A 77 15.08 -5.56 -2.26
C ILE A 77 13.76 -4.76 -2.26
N LEU A 78 12.97 -4.96 -1.22
CA LEU A 78 11.75 -4.16 -1.01
C LEU A 78 12.10 -2.73 -0.59
N PRO A 79 11.27 -1.73 -0.94
CA PRO A 79 11.48 -0.33 -0.53
C PRO A 79 11.71 -0.16 0.98
N ILE A 80 10.96 -0.85 1.82
CA ILE A 80 11.11 -0.82 3.28
C ILE A 80 12.48 -1.29 3.77
N GLU A 81 13.11 -2.25 3.08
CA GLU A 81 14.45 -2.75 3.44
C GLU A 81 15.49 -1.64 3.29
N SER A 82 15.47 -0.94 2.14
CA SER A 82 16.37 0.18 1.86
C SER A 82 16.11 1.36 2.79
N GLN A 83 14.85 1.69 3.02
CA GLN A 83 14.43 2.86 3.81
C GLN A 83 14.74 2.69 5.29
N HIS A 84 14.46 1.51 5.85
CA HIS A 84 14.57 1.26 7.30
C HIS A 84 15.77 0.41 7.70
N ASN A 85 16.55 -0.07 6.73
CA ASN A 85 17.71 -0.94 6.97
C ASN A 85 17.31 -2.21 7.75
N ILE A 86 16.25 -2.85 7.30
CA ILE A 86 15.78 -4.13 7.80
C ILE A 86 16.00 -5.21 6.75
N CYS A 87 16.01 -6.47 7.16
CA CYS A 87 16.08 -7.61 6.26
C CYS A 87 14.71 -8.27 6.21
N VAL A 88 14.19 -8.50 5.00
CA VAL A 88 12.91 -9.17 4.78
C VAL A 88 13.16 -10.51 4.10
N GLU A 89 12.59 -11.57 4.67
CA GLU A 89 12.70 -12.93 4.11
C GLU A 89 11.73 -13.12 2.93
N PRO A 90 12.01 -14.07 2.02
CA PRO A 90 11.05 -14.50 1.00
C PRO A 90 9.70 -14.96 1.61
N ASN A 91 8.67 -15.06 0.79
CA ASN A 91 7.27 -15.28 1.21
C ASN A 91 6.74 -14.14 2.10
N SER A 92 7.19 -12.94 1.84
CA SER A 92 6.72 -11.71 2.46
C SER A 92 6.32 -10.69 1.40
N ALA A 93 5.53 -9.70 1.78
CA ALA A 93 5.19 -8.59 0.90
C ALA A 93 5.16 -7.26 1.66
N GLU A 94 5.38 -6.18 0.94
CA GLU A 94 5.18 -4.82 1.42
C GLU A 94 3.88 -4.24 0.85
N ILE A 95 3.02 -3.73 1.73
CA ILE A 95 1.84 -2.95 1.35
C ILE A 95 2.26 -1.49 1.31
N MET A 96 2.04 -0.87 0.16
CA MET A 96 2.44 0.51 -0.08
C MET A 96 1.24 1.35 -0.51
N ARG A 97 1.28 2.64 -0.16
CA ARG A 97 0.42 3.67 -0.74
C ARG A 97 -1.07 3.35 -0.70
N LEU A 98 -1.55 2.87 0.47
CA LEU A 98 -2.98 2.78 0.71
C LEU A 98 -3.57 4.19 0.72
N ILE A 99 -4.37 4.50 -0.29
CA ILE A 99 -5.05 5.77 -0.43
C ILE A 99 -6.54 5.51 -0.64
N ILE A 100 -7.36 6.30 0.06
CA ILE A 100 -8.81 6.35 -0.14
C ILE A 100 -9.16 7.79 -0.47
N SER A 101 -9.95 7.99 -1.50
CA SER A 101 -10.40 9.31 -1.96
C SER A 101 -11.02 10.11 -0.80
N ASP A 102 -10.68 11.38 -0.71
CA ASP A 102 -11.29 12.32 0.22
C ASP A 102 -12.72 12.71 -0.16
N LYS A 103 -13.13 12.40 -1.38
CA LYS A 103 -14.49 12.63 -1.89
C LYS A 103 -15.51 11.64 -1.34
N VAL A 104 -15.08 10.52 -0.73
CA VAL A 104 -15.99 9.53 -0.15
C VAL A 104 -16.31 9.85 1.32
N ASP A 105 -17.55 9.63 1.73
CA ASP A 105 -17.96 9.80 3.13
C ASP A 105 -17.34 8.75 4.05
N LEU A 106 -17.49 8.93 5.37
CA LEU A 106 -16.87 8.04 6.36
C LEU A 106 -17.34 6.59 6.29
N LYS A 107 -18.62 6.35 5.92
CA LYS A 107 -19.17 4.99 5.81
C LYS A 107 -18.61 4.29 4.59
N LEU A 108 -18.63 4.98 3.45
CA LEU A 108 -18.08 4.44 2.21
C LEU A 108 -16.55 4.25 2.32
N ARG A 109 -15.84 5.14 3.01
CA ARG A 109 -14.40 5.02 3.29
C ARG A 109 -14.07 3.73 4.04
N ALA A 110 -14.88 3.37 5.04
CA ALA A 110 -14.70 2.11 5.78
C ALA A 110 -14.94 0.89 4.88
N LEU A 111 -15.94 0.93 3.99
CA LEU A 111 -16.21 -0.15 3.04
C LEU A 111 -15.07 -0.31 2.03
N VAL A 112 -14.57 0.79 1.47
CA VAL A 112 -13.42 0.79 0.55
C VAL A 112 -12.19 0.20 1.24
N LEU A 113 -11.87 0.65 2.46
CA LEU A 113 -10.74 0.11 3.24
C LEU A 113 -10.88 -1.39 3.47
N ASN A 114 -12.03 -1.83 3.94
CA ASN A 114 -12.27 -3.25 4.21
C ASN A 114 -12.15 -4.09 2.94
N GLY A 115 -12.71 -3.63 1.82
CA GLY A 115 -12.60 -4.34 0.54
C GLY A 115 -11.16 -4.44 0.03
N LEU A 116 -10.39 -3.36 0.11
CA LEU A 116 -8.97 -3.37 -0.25
C LEU A 116 -8.16 -4.32 0.64
N LEU A 117 -8.38 -4.32 1.95
CA LEU A 117 -7.70 -5.22 2.88
C LEU A 117 -8.12 -6.69 2.69
N GLN A 118 -9.37 -6.93 2.32
CA GLN A 118 -9.84 -8.29 1.97
C GLN A 118 -9.10 -8.82 0.74
N GLU A 119 -8.90 -7.99 -0.29
CA GLU A 119 -8.12 -8.38 -1.47
C GLU A 119 -6.64 -8.61 -1.15
N VAL A 120 -6.05 -7.86 -0.22
CA VAL A 120 -4.73 -8.20 0.34
C VAL A 120 -4.74 -9.59 0.97
N GLY A 121 -5.80 -9.95 1.70
CA GLY A 121 -5.97 -11.30 2.26
C GLY A 121 -5.98 -12.39 1.18
N ASN A 122 -6.64 -12.17 0.03
CA ASN A 122 -6.63 -13.07 -1.12
C ASN A 122 -5.21 -13.21 -1.69
N ILE A 123 -4.50 -12.10 -1.89
CA ILE A 123 -3.10 -12.09 -2.37
C ILE A 123 -2.19 -12.88 -1.42
N VAL A 124 -2.37 -12.73 -0.11
CA VAL A 124 -1.62 -13.48 0.91
C VAL A 124 -1.82 -14.98 0.75
N GLN A 125 -3.06 -15.43 0.57
CA GLN A 125 -3.38 -16.84 0.38
C GLN A 125 -2.84 -17.41 -0.94
N GLU A 126 -3.07 -16.71 -2.05
CA GLU A 126 -2.60 -17.12 -3.38
C GLU A 126 -1.08 -17.29 -3.46
N ASN A 127 -0.34 -16.44 -2.74
CA ASN A 127 1.12 -16.42 -2.77
C ASN A 127 1.77 -17.08 -1.54
N ASN A 128 0.99 -17.69 -0.65
CA ASN A 128 1.47 -18.33 0.57
C ASN A 128 2.37 -17.41 1.41
N LEU A 129 2.00 -16.13 1.53
CA LEU A 129 2.77 -15.15 2.27
C LEU A 129 2.67 -15.40 3.77
N LYS A 130 3.79 -15.23 4.46
CA LYS A 130 3.91 -15.42 5.91
C LYS A 130 3.90 -14.10 6.67
N ARG A 131 4.41 -13.03 6.05
CA ARG A 131 4.53 -11.71 6.67
C ARG A 131 4.14 -10.61 5.71
N LEU A 132 3.48 -9.61 6.24
CA LEU A 132 3.20 -8.35 5.56
C LEU A 132 3.93 -7.22 6.26
N TYR A 133 4.52 -6.36 5.47
CA TYR A 133 5.25 -5.18 5.92
C TYR A 133 4.57 -3.92 5.40
N LEU A 134 4.71 -2.84 6.10
CA LEU A 134 4.34 -1.50 5.65
C LEU A 134 5.14 -0.44 6.40
N VAL A 135 5.16 0.76 5.84
CA VAL A 135 5.71 1.95 6.48
C VAL A 135 4.56 2.90 6.77
N THR A 136 4.56 3.52 7.96
CA THR A 136 3.45 4.38 8.38
C THR A 136 3.90 5.54 9.26
N THR A 137 3.13 6.61 9.20
CA THR A 137 3.26 7.75 10.13
C THR A 137 2.60 7.45 11.48
N GLU A 138 2.92 8.25 12.51
CA GLU A 138 2.33 8.12 13.84
C GLU A 138 0.79 8.24 13.81
N SER A 139 0.26 9.13 12.97
CA SER A 139 -1.19 9.36 12.87
C SER A 139 -1.95 8.14 12.35
N ALA A 140 -1.39 7.40 11.37
CA ALA A 140 -2.02 6.23 10.77
C ALA A 140 -1.70 4.91 11.50
N LYS A 141 -0.66 4.87 12.33
CA LYS A 141 -0.20 3.68 13.05
C LYS A 141 -1.30 2.95 13.81
N LYS A 142 -2.22 3.70 14.48
CA LYS A 142 -3.31 3.10 15.24
C LYS A 142 -4.24 2.22 14.40
N ILE A 143 -4.43 2.57 13.12
CA ILE A 143 -5.28 1.81 12.18
C ILE A 143 -4.63 0.45 11.95
N TYR A 144 -3.35 0.43 11.59
CA TYR A 144 -2.62 -0.80 11.30
C TYR A 144 -2.40 -1.67 12.54
N SER A 145 -2.19 -1.05 13.72
CA SER A 145 -2.09 -1.79 14.97
C SER A 145 -3.38 -2.55 15.33
N LYS A 146 -4.56 -2.00 14.99
CA LYS A 146 -5.84 -2.71 15.17
C LYS A 146 -5.99 -3.94 14.29
N VAL A 147 -5.38 -3.92 13.11
CA VAL A 147 -5.33 -5.07 12.19
C VAL A 147 -4.33 -6.14 12.67
N GLY A 148 -3.39 -5.77 13.53
CA GLY A 148 -2.40 -6.68 14.12
C GLY A 148 -0.95 -6.39 13.73
N PHE A 149 -0.71 -5.33 12.97
CA PHE A 149 0.66 -4.90 12.67
C PHE A 149 1.36 -4.42 13.94
N LYS A 150 2.63 -4.80 14.09
CA LYS A 150 3.52 -4.39 15.17
C LYS A 150 4.65 -3.54 14.62
N GLN A 151 5.01 -2.46 15.30
CA GLN A 151 6.19 -1.67 14.96
C GLN A 151 7.45 -2.51 15.17
N ILE A 152 8.35 -2.52 14.19
CA ILE A 152 9.59 -3.32 14.19
C ILE A 152 10.86 -2.50 14.10
N GLY A 153 10.76 -1.18 14.02
CA GLY A 153 11.91 -0.29 13.98
C GLY A 153 11.56 1.13 14.41
N PRO A 154 12.58 1.99 14.56
CA PRO A 154 12.40 3.38 14.94
C PRO A 154 11.77 4.20 13.81
N TYR A 155 11.24 5.36 14.17
CA TYR A 155 10.86 6.38 13.19
C TYR A 155 12.09 6.90 12.48
N LYS A 156 11.98 7.07 11.16
CA LYS A 156 12.99 7.71 10.30
C LYS A 156 12.32 8.75 9.42
N LEU A 157 13.05 9.83 9.17
CA LEU A 157 12.58 10.90 8.28
C LEU A 157 12.73 10.44 6.82
N TYR A 158 11.60 10.25 6.15
CA TYR A 158 11.57 9.91 4.72
C TYR A 158 11.65 11.17 3.87
N MET A 159 12.61 11.21 2.93
CA MET A 159 12.89 12.34 2.04
C MET A 159 12.97 13.72 2.73
N GLY A 160 13.22 13.77 4.05
CA GLY A 160 13.23 15.00 4.82
C GLY A 160 11.85 15.57 5.16
N ILE A 161 10.76 14.84 4.92
CA ILE A 161 9.39 15.34 4.98
C ILE A 161 8.55 14.59 6.01
N SER A 162 8.36 13.29 5.87
CA SER A 162 7.50 12.52 6.76
C SER A 162 8.30 11.63 7.71
N ASN A 163 7.87 11.58 8.97
CA ASN A 163 8.49 10.73 9.99
C ASN A 163 7.72 9.41 10.06
N GLU A 164 8.34 8.33 9.62
CA GLU A 164 7.71 7.04 9.38
C GLU A 164 8.41 5.90 10.09
N CYS A 165 7.65 4.90 10.53
CA CYS A 165 8.19 3.69 11.12
C CYS A 165 7.78 2.43 10.36
N PRO A 166 8.64 1.40 10.33
CA PRO A 166 8.31 0.12 9.73
C PRO A 166 7.43 -0.69 10.67
N MET A 167 6.44 -1.36 10.10
CA MET A 167 5.56 -2.29 10.81
C MET A 167 5.51 -3.64 10.11
N CYS A 168 5.28 -4.70 10.86
CA CYS A 168 5.15 -6.07 10.37
C CYS A 168 3.91 -6.74 10.96
N LEU A 169 3.23 -7.54 10.14
CA LEU A 169 2.16 -8.45 10.52
C LEU A 169 2.61 -9.89 10.24
N ASP A 170 2.58 -10.75 11.25
CA ASP A 170 2.70 -12.21 11.06
C ASP A 170 1.30 -12.77 10.76
N VAL A 171 1.13 -13.32 9.55
CA VAL A 171 -0.16 -13.84 9.07
C VAL A 171 -0.66 -14.99 9.95
N ASN A 172 0.24 -15.82 10.48
CA ASN A 172 -0.15 -16.93 11.34
C ASN A 172 -0.68 -16.49 12.71
N GLU A 173 -0.20 -15.35 13.23
CA GLU A 173 -0.73 -14.79 14.49
C GLU A 173 -2.16 -14.27 14.34
N VAL A 174 -2.52 -13.73 13.17
CA VAL A 174 -3.88 -13.25 12.89
C VAL A 174 -4.86 -14.41 12.78
N ASN A 175 -4.49 -15.46 12.04
CA ASN A 175 -5.34 -16.65 11.88
C ASN A 175 -5.61 -17.35 13.22
N ARG A 176 -4.67 -17.34 14.18
CA ARG A 176 -4.87 -17.91 15.52
C ARG A 176 -5.83 -17.11 16.40
N LYS A 177 -6.08 -15.83 16.12
CA LYS A 177 -7.00 -14.99 16.89
C LYS A 177 -8.45 -15.07 16.39
N LEU A 178 -8.65 -15.68 15.23
CA LEU A 178 -9.96 -15.86 14.59
C LEU A 178 -10.54 -17.25 14.79
N VAL A 179 -9.81 -18.15 15.48
CA VAL A 179 -10.22 -19.47 15.95
C VAL A 179 -10.37 -19.43 17.47
#